data_16a703be66530072f82ddb58e4dcd7f6
#
_entry.id   16a703be66530072f82ddb58e4dcd7f6
#
_cell.length_a   1.000
_cell.length_b   1.000
_cell.length_c   1.000
_cell.angle_alpha   90.00
_cell.angle_beta   90.00
_cell.angle_gamma   90.00
#
_symmetry.space_group_name_H-M   'P 1'
#
loop_
_entity.id
_entity.type
_entity.pdbx_description
1 polymer ?
#
loop_
_entity_poly.entity_id
_entity_poly.type
_entity_poly.pdbx_seq_one_letter_code
_entity_poly.pdbx_strand_id
1 'polypeptide(L)'
;HDVLSRASAVYGVPVETIVAVWGVESNFGDISGKYPLLQALGTLSCEGRRQSYFRGEFFATMRILQRGDLREDQLKGSWAGAFGHTQFMPTTYEELAIDFDGDGRRDLVSSTSDALASTANFLKKRGWQTGQPWGFEVTIPADMSISGESRRNKKSLSSWVDRGLVRADGSPIIQGGLSGSLQAGLMSQIGRAH
;
A
#
# COMPACT_ATOMS: atom_id res chain seq x y z
N HIS A 1 -13.89 13.79 -7.60
CA HIS A 1 -13.52 13.27 -8.94
C HIS A 1 -12.22 13.89 -9.47
N ASP A 2 -12.06 15.21 -9.37
CA ASP A 2 -10.88 15.90 -9.93
C ASP A 2 -9.55 15.48 -9.29
N VAL A 3 -9.47 15.39 -7.96
CA VAL A 3 -8.27 15.00 -7.23
C VAL A 3 -7.77 13.60 -7.64
N LEU A 4 -8.66 12.62 -7.69
CA LEU A 4 -8.32 11.25 -8.07
C LEU A 4 -7.82 11.17 -9.51
N SER A 5 -8.49 11.85 -10.44
CA SER A 5 -8.09 11.88 -11.85
C SER A 5 -6.72 12.55 -12.03
N ARG A 6 -6.46 13.65 -11.31
CA ARG A 6 -5.15 14.33 -11.31
C ARG A 6 -4.06 13.45 -10.70
N ALA A 7 -4.30 12.85 -9.54
CA ALA A 7 -3.33 11.95 -8.91
C ALA A 7 -3.03 10.73 -9.80
N SER A 8 -4.07 10.13 -10.40
CA SER A 8 -3.91 9.04 -11.36
C SER A 8 -3.04 9.45 -12.57
N ALA A 9 -3.30 10.61 -13.15
CA ALA A 9 -2.53 11.13 -14.29
C ALA A 9 -1.05 11.39 -13.93
N VAL A 10 -0.79 11.97 -12.75
CA VAL A 10 0.58 12.30 -12.30
C VAL A 10 1.40 11.06 -11.97
N TYR A 11 0.81 10.11 -11.26
CA TYR A 11 1.54 8.94 -10.74
C TYR A 11 1.38 7.68 -11.59
N GLY A 12 0.45 7.66 -12.55
CA GLY A 12 0.19 6.49 -13.40
C GLY A 12 -0.46 5.32 -12.65
N VAL A 13 -1.14 5.59 -11.55
CA VAL A 13 -1.88 4.60 -10.75
C VAL A 13 -3.38 4.75 -11.05
N PRO A 14 -4.10 3.68 -11.43
CA PRO A 14 -5.53 3.76 -11.71
C PRO A 14 -6.33 4.30 -10.50
N VAL A 15 -7.37 5.08 -10.80
CA VAL A 15 -8.26 5.66 -9.77
C VAL A 15 -8.84 4.58 -8.86
N GLU A 16 -9.25 3.46 -9.43
CA GLU A 16 -9.84 2.32 -8.72
C GLU A 16 -8.88 1.74 -7.68
N THR A 17 -7.58 1.70 -8.01
CA THR A 17 -6.53 1.22 -7.10
C THR A 17 -6.35 2.16 -5.92
N ILE A 18 -6.30 3.48 -6.17
CA ILE A 18 -6.17 4.49 -5.11
C ILE A 18 -7.38 4.43 -4.17
N VAL A 19 -8.58 4.37 -4.73
CA VAL A 19 -9.84 4.28 -3.99
C VAL A 19 -9.94 2.98 -3.19
N ALA A 20 -9.50 1.85 -3.76
CA ALA A 20 -9.49 0.56 -3.08
C ALA A 20 -8.57 0.58 -1.85
N VAL A 21 -7.37 1.16 -1.95
CA VAL A 21 -6.47 1.33 -0.79
C VAL A 21 -7.15 2.19 0.27
N TRP A 22 -7.72 3.33 -0.09
CA TRP A 22 -8.42 4.21 0.83
C TRP A 22 -9.58 3.51 1.57
N GLY A 23 -10.38 2.74 0.83
CA GLY A 23 -11.48 1.96 1.41
C GLY A 23 -11.00 0.89 2.38
N VAL A 24 -9.97 0.13 2.01
CA VAL A 24 -9.43 -0.97 2.84
C VAL A 24 -8.72 -0.45 4.09
N GLU A 25 -7.95 0.65 3.98
CA GLU A 25 -7.13 1.16 5.08
C GLU A 25 -7.95 1.90 6.15
N SER A 26 -8.99 2.64 5.77
CA SER A 26 -9.69 3.50 6.72
C SER A 26 -11.20 3.61 6.50
N ASN A 27 -11.80 2.73 5.69
CA ASN A 27 -13.20 2.88 5.29
C ASN A 27 -13.49 4.31 4.78
N PHE A 28 -12.70 4.74 3.81
CA PHE A 28 -12.80 6.08 3.19
C PHE A 28 -12.60 7.25 4.18
N GLY A 29 -11.78 7.04 5.20
CA GLY A 29 -11.44 8.05 6.19
C GLY A 29 -12.27 8.02 7.47
N ASP A 30 -13.29 7.17 7.56
CA ASP A 30 -14.14 7.03 8.75
C ASP A 30 -13.39 6.42 9.94
N ILE A 31 -12.38 5.58 9.67
CA ILE A 31 -11.64 4.82 10.68
C ILE A 31 -10.14 5.10 10.54
N SER A 32 -9.65 6.16 11.19
CA SER A 32 -8.23 6.54 11.14
C SER A 32 -7.41 6.09 12.36
N GLY A 33 -8.07 5.48 13.35
CA GLY A 33 -7.45 5.11 14.63
C GLY A 33 -7.64 6.17 15.72
N LYS A 34 -7.44 5.76 16.98
CA LYS A 34 -7.75 6.59 18.16
C LYS A 34 -6.57 6.80 19.11
N TYR A 35 -5.46 6.12 18.89
CA TYR A 35 -4.31 6.20 19.80
C TYR A 35 -3.42 7.38 19.45
N PRO A 36 -3.07 8.25 20.43
CA PRO A 36 -2.06 9.29 20.19
C PRO A 36 -0.75 8.66 19.77
N LEU A 37 -0.19 9.06 18.61
CA LEU A 37 0.98 8.42 18.03
C LEU A 37 2.21 8.49 18.93
N LEU A 38 2.44 9.65 19.57
CA LEU A 38 3.58 9.81 20.48
C LEU A 38 3.51 8.82 21.64
N GLN A 39 2.32 8.63 22.21
CA GLN A 39 2.15 7.69 23.33
C GLN A 39 2.31 6.23 22.86
N ALA A 40 1.63 5.86 21.77
CA ALA A 40 1.69 4.50 21.24
C ALA A 40 3.14 4.11 20.83
N LEU A 41 3.79 4.95 20.04
CA LEU A 41 5.14 4.68 19.56
C LEU A 41 6.20 4.82 20.66
N GLY A 42 6.02 5.76 21.60
CA GLY A 42 6.85 5.88 22.79
C GLY A 42 6.86 4.59 23.62
N THR A 43 5.68 4.03 23.90
CA THR A 43 5.55 2.74 24.60
C THR A 43 6.24 1.61 23.84
N LEU A 44 5.95 1.48 22.53
CA LEU A 44 6.51 0.40 21.71
C LEU A 44 8.03 0.55 21.48
N SER A 45 8.57 1.76 21.59
CA SER A 45 10.01 2.01 21.50
C SER A 45 10.79 1.55 22.74
N CYS A 46 10.12 1.43 23.88
CA CYS A 46 10.69 1.02 25.17
C CYS A 46 10.38 -0.45 25.50
N GLU A 47 9.23 -0.95 25.07
CA GLU A 47 8.72 -2.26 25.44
C GLU A 47 8.37 -3.11 24.22
N GLY A 48 8.47 -4.43 24.35
CA GLY A 48 8.04 -5.38 23.35
C GLY A 48 9.09 -5.72 22.29
N ARG A 49 8.58 -6.21 21.14
CA ARG A 49 9.42 -6.61 19.99
C ARG A 49 9.66 -5.42 19.06
N ARG A 50 10.79 -5.42 18.33
CA ARG A 50 11.11 -4.42 17.31
C ARG A 50 11.28 -2.99 17.86
N GLN A 51 11.82 -2.82 19.05
CA GLN A 51 12.02 -1.51 19.70
C GLN A 51 12.75 -0.50 18.81
N SER A 52 13.82 -0.89 18.14
CA SER A 52 14.59 -0.01 17.25
C SER A 52 13.74 0.50 16.08
N TYR A 53 12.87 -0.33 15.52
CA TYR A 53 11.93 0.08 14.48
C TYR A 53 10.95 1.14 15.02
N PHE A 54 10.28 0.85 16.12
CA PHE A 54 9.30 1.79 16.70
C PHE A 54 9.94 3.08 17.21
N ARG A 55 11.20 3.02 17.65
CA ARG A 55 11.97 4.21 17.99
C ARG A 55 12.21 5.09 16.76
N GLY A 56 12.49 4.51 15.60
CA GLY A 56 12.56 5.23 14.33
C GLY A 56 11.25 5.94 13.99
N GLU A 57 10.12 5.23 14.14
CA GLU A 57 8.78 5.79 13.90
C GLU A 57 8.43 6.91 14.89
N PHE A 58 8.80 6.75 16.17
CA PHE A 58 8.63 7.78 17.19
C PHE A 58 9.37 9.08 16.83
N PHE A 59 10.64 8.98 16.46
CA PHE A 59 11.40 10.15 16.04
C PHE A 59 10.90 10.77 14.74
N ALA A 60 10.41 9.96 13.80
CA ALA A 60 9.74 10.47 12.61
C ALA A 60 8.49 11.29 12.98
N THR A 61 7.69 10.81 13.95
CA THR A 61 6.52 11.56 14.47
C THR A 61 6.94 12.92 15.06
N MET A 62 8.02 12.95 15.83
CA MET A 62 8.57 14.20 16.37
C MET A 62 8.97 15.19 15.27
N ARG A 63 9.60 14.70 14.18
CA ARG A 63 9.99 15.55 13.05
C ARG A 63 8.79 16.06 12.24
N ILE A 64 7.71 15.25 12.13
CA ILE A 64 6.44 15.71 11.52
C ILE A 64 5.88 16.90 12.29
N LEU A 65 5.83 16.81 13.61
CA LEU A 65 5.42 17.92 14.49
C LEU A 65 6.33 19.13 14.35
N GLN A 66 7.65 18.93 14.35
CA GLN A 66 8.63 20.00 14.23
C GLN A 66 8.48 20.78 12.91
N ARG A 67 8.12 20.11 11.82
CA ARG A 67 7.86 20.77 10.53
C ARG A 67 6.55 21.56 10.51
N GLY A 68 5.63 21.26 11.39
CA GLY A 68 4.33 21.91 11.43
C GLY A 68 3.34 21.44 10.35
N ASP A 69 3.62 20.32 9.67
CA ASP A 69 2.69 19.72 8.70
C ASP A 69 1.39 19.32 9.40
N LEU A 70 1.51 18.75 10.60
CA LEU A 70 0.39 18.29 11.43
C LEU A 70 0.55 18.75 12.88
N ARG A 71 -0.57 18.97 13.56
CA ARG A 71 -0.60 19.24 15.00
C ARG A 71 -0.65 17.95 15.79
N GLU A 72 -0.27 17.99 17.07
CA GLU A 72 -0.28 16.84 17.96
C GLU A 72 -1.67 16.20 18.09
N ASP A 73 -2.72 17.02 18.17
CA ASP A 73 -4.10 16.55 18.28
C ASP A 73 -4.61 15.81 17.04
N GLN A 74 -4.03 16.05 15.86
CA GLN A 74 -4.30 15.34 14.61
C GLN A 74 -3.56 13.99 14.52
N LEU A 75 -2.42 13.85 15.23
CA LEU A 75 -1.58 12.64 15.18
C LEU A 75 -2.16 11.50 16.04
N LYS A 76 -3.31 11.00 15.59
CA LYS A 76 -3.95 9.80 16.12
C LYS A 76 -3.99 8.72 15.06
N GLY A 77 -3.84 7.47 15.49
CA GLY A 77 -3.78 6.36 14.55
C GLY A 77 -4.01 5.01 15.21
N SER A 78 -3.49 3.97 14.58
CA SER A 78 -3.51 2.61 15.12
C SER A 78 -2.59 2.50 16.36
N TRP A 79 -2.75 1.44 17.12
CA TRP A 79 -1.88 1.14 18.26
C TRP A 79 -0.41 0.94 17.87
N ALA A 80 -0.14 0.65 16.59
CA ALA A 80 1.20 0.44 16.04
C ALA A 80 1.74 1.66 15.29
N GLY A 81 1.01 2.80 15.27
CA GLY A 81 1.49 4.08 14.75
C GLY A 81 1.14 4.37 13.29
N ALA A 82 0.35 3.55 12.62
CA ALA A 82 -0.19 3.90 11.31
C ALA A 82 -1.31 4.95 11.45
N PHE A 83 -1.34 5.97 10.59
CA PHE A 83 -2.26 7.10 10.74
C PHE A 83 -2.74 7.70 9.41
N GLY A 84 -3.77 8.53 9.51
CA GLY A 84 -4.38 9.24 8.38
C GLY A 84 -5.29 8.35 7.52
N HIS A 85 -5.80 8.93 6.45
CA HIS A 85 -6.74 8.28 5.54
C HIS A 85 -6.23 6.98 4.92
N THR A 86 -4.93 6.83 4.74
CA THR A 86 -4.30 5.68 4.07
C THR A 86 -3.28 4.95 4.94
N GLN A 87 -3.35 5.17 6.25
CA GLN A 87 -2.63 4.44 7.28
C GLN A 87 -1.11 4.36 7.05
N PHE A 88 -0.49 5.51 6.77
CA PHE A 88 0.96 5.59 6.64
C PHE A 88 1.64 5.46 8.01
N MET A 89 2.79 4.78 8.01
CA MET A 89 3.73 4.90 9.12
C MET A 89 4.46 6.27 9.07
N PRO A 90 4.87 6.84 10.20
CA PRO A 90 5.56 8.14 10.22
C PRO A 90 6.78 8.24 9.31
N THR A 91 7.62 7.22 9.23
CA THR A 91 8.76 7.20 8.31
C THR A 91 8.32 7.17 6.84
N THR A 92 7.25 6.44 6.52
CA THR A 92 6.66 6.43 5.18
C THR A 92 6.08 7.80 4.83
N TYR A 93 5.45 8.46 5.79
CA TYR A 93 4.98 9.83 5.63
C TYR A 93 6.14 10.79 5.30
N GLU A 94 7.23 10.74 6.05
CA GLU A 94 8.41 11.59 5.79
C GLU A 94 8.96 11.42 4.38
N GLU A 95 9.02 10.17 3.92
CA GLU A 95 9.57 9.81 2.61
C GLU A 95 8.63 10.16 1.46
N LEU A 96 7.32 9.95 1.61
CA LEU A 96 6.39 9.82 0.48
C LEU A 96 5.14 10.69 0.54
N ALA A 97 4.87 11.39 1.65
CA ALA A 97 3.74 12.29 1.73
C ALA A 97 3.92 13.50 0.80
N ILE A 98 2.84 13.88 0.13
CA ILE A 98 2.78 14.96 -0.86
C ILE A 98 1.79 16.03 -0.39
N ASP A 99 2.18 17.28 -0.50
CA ASP A 99 1.28 18.43 -0.50
C ASP A 99 0.72 18.57 -1.93
N PHE A 100 -0.48 18.07 -2.16
CA PHE A 100 -1.07 17.99 -3.49
C PHE A 100 -2.07 19.11 -3.77
N ASP A 101 -2.64 19.71 -2.73
CA ASP A 101 -3.51 20.87 -2.86
C ASP A 101 -2.72 22.20 -2.83
N GLY A 102 -1.44 22.16 -2.43
CA GLY A 102 -0.52 23.31 -2.51
C GLY A 102 -0.71 24.29 -1.36
N ASP A 103 -1.24 23.84 -0.21
CA ASP A 103 -1.45 24.69 0.97
C ASP A 103 -0.16 24.89 1.82
N GLY A 104 0.93 24.22 1.44
CA GLY A 104 2.23 24.25 2.13
C GLY A 104 2.38 23.20 3.21
N ARG A 105 1.44 22.25 3.33
CA ARG A 105 1.43 21.16 4.30
C ARG A 105 1.20 19.83 3.60
N ARG A 106 1.60 18.74 4.23
CA ARG A 106 1.33 17.38 3.77
C ARG A 106 0.34 16.73 4.74
N ASP A 107 -0.94 17.06 4.63
CA ASP A 107 -1.96 16.66 5.61
C ASP A 107 -2.72 15.40 5.18
N LEU A 108 -2.23 14.23 5.59
CA LEU A 108 -2.90 12.94 5.32
C LEU A 108 -4.07 12.65 6.26
N VAL A 109 -4.37 13.56 7.18
CA VAL A 109 -5.44 13.40 8.20
C VAL A 109 -6.68 14.18 7.80
N SER A 110 -6.52 15.43 7.37
CA SER A 110 -7.63 16.35 7.07
C SER A 110 -7.75 16.65 5.58
N SER A 111 -6.66 16.54 4.79
CA SER A 111 -6.68 16.70 3.35
C SER A 111 -6.80 15.36 2.63
N THR A 112 -8.00 15.07 2.11
CA THR A 112 -8.21 13.90 1.24
C THR A 112 -7.35 14.00 -0.03
N SER A 113 -7.06 15.20 -0.49
CA SER A 113 -6.22 15.48 -1.65
C SER A 113 -4.81 14.93 -1.45
N ASP A 114 -4.19 15.31 -0.34
CA ASP A 114 -2.84 14.88 0.00
C ASP A 114 -2.76 13.39 0.28
N ALA A 115 -3.75 12.86 0.98
CA ALA A 115 -3.80 11.44 1.32
C ALA A 115 -3.86 10.55 0.07
N LEU A 116 -4.75 10.87 -0.88
CA LEU A 116 -4.90 10.08 -2.10
C LEU A 116 -3.71 10.23 -3.05
N ALA A 117 -3.16 11.44 -3.19
CA ALA A 117 -1.96 11.66 -3.99
C ALA A 117 -0.73 11.01 -3.37
N SER A 118 -0.59 11.05 -2.04
CA SER A 118 0.48 10.36 -1.32
C SER A 118 0.40 8.83 -1.49
N THR A 119 -0.82 8.28 -1.51
CA THR A 119 -1.04 6.86 -1.80
C THR A 119 -0.59 6.50 -3.22
N ALA A 120 -0.95 7.31 -4.21
CA ALA A 120 -0.52 7.10 -5.58
C ALA A 120 1.01 7.22 -5.72
N ASN A 121 1.63 8.22 -5.07
CA ASN A 121 3.07 8.37 -5.00
C ASN A 121 3.75 7.16 -4.34
N PHE A 122 3.21 6.68 -3.21
CA PHE A 122 3.70 5.48 -2.53
C PHE A 122 3.71 4.28 -3.47
N LEU A 123 2.61 3.98 -4.14
CA LEU A 123 2.52 2.86 -5.07
C LEU A 123 3.53 3.02 -6.21
N LYS A 124 3.64 4.21 -6.80
CA LYS A 124 4.62 4.51 -7.86
C LYS A 124 6.06 4.28 -7.38
N LYS A 125 6.42 4.80 -6.23
CA LYS A 125 7.77 4.66 -5.64
C LYS A 125 8.09 3.22 -5.22
N ARG A 126 7.07 2.43 -4.86
CA ARG A 126 7.22 1.01 -4.52
C ARG A 126 7.15 0.07 -5.73
N GLY A 127 7.16 0.61 -6.96
CA GLY A 127 7.33 -0.17 -8.19
C GLY A 127 6.05 -0.42 -8.99
N TRP A 128 4.99 0.36 -8.75
CA TRP A 128 3.81 0.30 -9.61
C TRP A 128 4.19 0.56 -11.08
N GLN A 129 3.75 -0.30 -11.96
CA GLN A 129 3.94 -0.17 -13.41
C GLN A 129 2.59 0.07 -14.08
N THR A 130 2.43 1.24 -14.66
CA THR A 130 1.21 1.64 -15.37
C THR A 130 0.89 0.65 -16.50
N GLY A 131 -0.38 0.26 -16.60
CA GLY A 131 -0.84 -0.67 -17.62
C GLY A 131 -0.59 -2.15 -17.30
N GLN A 132 0.08 -2.47 -16.18
CA GLN A 132 0.23 -3.86 -15.74
C GLN A 132 -0.77 -4.18 -14.63
N PRO A 133 -1.43 -5.36 -14.67
CA PRO A 133 -2.30 -5.79 -13.60
C PRO A 133 -1.47 -6.10 -12.34
N TRP A 134 -2.02 -5.81 -11.17
CA TRP A 134 -1.44 -6.20 -9.88
C TRP A 134 -1.46 -7.72 -9.67
N GLY A 135 -2.39 -8.42 -10.33
CA GLY A 135 -2.57 -9.85 -10.29
C GLY A 135 -3.81 -10.30 -11.05
N PHE A 136 -3.97 -11.58 -11.19
CA PHE A 136 -5.15 -12.23 -11.75
C PHE A 136 -5.28 -13.66 -11.21
N GLU A 137 -6.47 -14.20 -11.24
CA GLU A 137 -6.74 -15.59 -10.84
C GLU A 137 -6.23 -16.57 -11.88
N VAL A 138 -5.67 -17.70 -11.40
CA VAL A 138 -5.15 -18.78 -12.25
C VAL A 138 -5.68 -20.14 -11.82
N THR A 139 -5.86 -21.02 -12.78
CA THR A 139 -6.07 -22.44 -12.55
C THR A 139 -4.72 -23.13 -12.50
N ILE A 140 -4.54 -23.95 -11.47
CA ILE A 140 -3.32 -24.72 -11.23
C ILE A 140 -3.58 -26.16 -11.65
N PRO A 141 -2.71 -26.79 -12.47
CA PRO A 141 -2.83 -28.21 -12.81
C PRO A 141 -2.85 -29.09 -11.56
N ALA A 142 -3.66 -30.15 -11.57
CA ALA A 142 -3.87 -31.02 -10.41
C ALA A 142 -2.59 -31.76 -9.95
N ASP A 143 -1.65 -31.97 -10.85
CA ASP A 143 -0.35 -32.61 -10.62
C ASP A 143 0.75 -31.63 -10.20
N MET A 144 0.46 -30.32 -10.21
CA MET A 144 1.43 -29.31 -9.85
C MET A 144 1.46 -29.06 -8.33
N SER A 145 2.62 -29.30 -7.71
CA SER A 145 2.86 -28.89 -6.33
C SER A 145 3.06 -27.36 -6.23
N ILE A 146 2.32 -26.74 -5.30
CA ILE A 146 2.47 -25.32 -4.92
C ILE A 146 3.21 -25.16 -3.60
N SER A 147 3.72 -26.25 -3.04
CA SER A 147 4.50 -26.20 -1.79
C SER A 147 5.73 -25.30 -1.96
N GLY A 148 5.91 -24.36 -1.05
CA GLY A 148 7.01 -23.38 -1.12
C GLY A 148 6.79 -22.19 -2.06
N GLU A 149 5.71 -22.17 -2.84
CA GLU A 149 5.39 -20.99 -3.64
C GLU A 149 4.76 -19.88 -2.79
N SER A 150 5.09 -18.65 -3.10
CA SER A 150 4.58 -17.48 -2.39
C SER A 150 4.69 -16.23 -3.26
N ARG A 151 4.03 -15.14 -2.85
CA ARG A 151 4.19 -13.83 -3.49
C ARG A 151 5.63 -13.33 -3.54
N ARG A 152 6.52 -13.85 -2.67
CA ARG A 152 7.94 -13.45 -2.60
C ARG A 152 8.82 -14.31 -3.52
N ASN A 153 8.40 -15.54 -3.79
CA ASN A 153 9.11 -16.46 -4.68
C ASN A 153 8.65 -16.20 -6.14
N LYS A 154 9.15 -15.12 -6.72
CA LYS A 154 8.75 -14.69 -8.06
C LYS A 154 9.45 -15.50 -9.14
N LYS A 155 8.70 -15.84 -10.18
CA LYS A 155 9.16 -16.47 -11.43
C LYS A 155 8.61 -15.70 -12.61
N SER A 156 9.22 -15.83 -13.79
CA SER A 156 8.68 -15.24 -15.00
C SER A 156 7.31 -15.83 -15.37
N LEU A 157 6.47 -15.03 -16.03
CA LEU A 157 5.18 -15.53 -16.51
C LEU A 157 5.37 -16.72 -17.48
N SER A 158 6.41 -16.70 -18.33
CA SER A 158 6.75 -17.85 -19.18
C SER A 158 7.00 -19.11 -18.35
N SER A 159 7.73 -19.03 -17.25
CA SER A 159 7.96 -20.17 -16.35
C SER A 159 6.67 -20.72 -15.73
N TRP A 160 5.70 -19.84 -15.44
CA TRP A 160 4.39 -20.27 -14.95
C TRP A 160 3.57 -20.96 -16.05
N VAL A 161 3.62 -20.44 -17.29
CA VAL A 161 2.98 -21.08 -18.48
C VAL A 161 3.58 -22.45 -18.74
N ASP A 162 4.92 -22.58 -18.71
CA ASP A 162 5.62 -23.87 -18.90
C ASP A 162 5.21 -24.91 -17.85
N ARG A 163 4.78 -24.48 -16.68
CA ARG A 163 4.24 -25.32 -15.60
C ARG A 163 2.73 -25.61 -15.75
N GLY A 164 2.13 -25.17 -16.85
CA GLY A 164 0.73 -25.45 -17.17
C GLY A 164 -0.31 -24.52 -16.55
N LEU A 165 0.09 -23.39 -15.94
CA LEU A 165 -0.87 -22.43 -15.41
C LEU A 165 -1.60 -21.71 -16.55
N VAL A 166 -2.90 -21.55 -16.38
CA VAL A 166 -3.76 -20.73 -17.25
C VAL A 166 -4.58 -19.76 -16.38
N ARG A 167 -5.18 -18.75 -16.96
CA ARG A 167 -6.14 -17.91 -16.23
C ARG A 167 -7.35 -18.73 -15.78
N ALA A 168 -8.08 -18.24 -14.79
CA ALA A 168 -9.25 -18.94 -14.26
C ALA A 168 -10.34 -19.21 -15.31
N ASP A 169 -10.42 -18.36 -16.35
CA ASP A 169 -11.31 -18.52 -17.50
C ASP A 169 -10.76 -19.44 -18.61
N GLY A 170 -9.59 -20.08 -18.38
CA GLY A 170 -8.90 -20.94 -19.33
C GLY A 170 -8.07 -20.21 -20.39
N SER A 171 -8.08 -18.90 -20.41
CA SER A 171 -7.30 -18.11 -21.37
C SER A 171 -5.80 -18.11 -21.04
N PRO A 172 -4.92 -17.83 -22.02
CA PRO A 172 -3.48 -17.74 -21.78
C PRO A 172 -3.11 -16.65 -20.74
N ILE A 173 -2.12 -16.94 -19.89
CA ILE A 173 -1.58 -15.96 -18.95
C ILE A 173 -0.95 -14.78 -19.69
N ILE A 174 -0.13 -15.07 -20.70
CA ILE A 174 0.57 -14.06 -21.49
C ILE A 174 -0.36 -13.58 -22.61
N GLN A 175 -1.08 -12.50 -22.32
CA GLN A 175 -1.97 -11.83 -23.28
C GLN A 175 -2.14 -10.35 -22.87
N GLY A 176 -2.77 -9.57 -23.73
CA GLY A 176 -3.10 -8.15 -23.41
C GLY A 176 -1.85 -7.27 -23.19
N GLY A 177 -0.73 -7.56 -23.87
CA GLY A 177 0.51 -6.79 -23.73
C GLY A 177 1.41 -7.22 -22.55
N LEU A 178 1.06 -8.28 -21.83
CA LEU A 178 1.93 -8.81 -20.78
C LEU A 178 3.16 -9.51 -21.38
N SER A 179 4.35 -9.13 -20.93
CA SER A 179 5.58 -9.82 -21.31
C SER A 179 5.76 -11.12 -20.52
N GLY A 180 6.21 -12.18 -21.21
CA GLY A 180 6.59 -13.44 -20.58
C GLY A 180 7.71 -13.31 -19.55
N SER A 181 8.55 -12.27 -19.62
CA SER A 181 9.62 -11.98 -18.66
C SER A 181 9.13 -11.31 -17.37
N LEU A 182 7.87 -10.84 -17.32
CA LEU A 182 7.29 -10.24 -16.13
C LEU A 182 7.32 -11.21 -14.95
N GLN A 183 7.74 -10.72 -13.78
CA GLN A 183 7.92 -11.53 -12.59
C GLN A 183 6.65 -11.55 -11.73
N ALA A 184 6.12 -12.73 -11.46
CA ALA A 184 4.95 -12.93 -10.63
C ALA A 184 5.19 -14.03 -9.57
N GLY A 185 4.67 -13.81 -8.38
CA GLY A 185 4.58 -14.83 -7.33
C GLY A 185 3.19 -15.44 -7.28
N LEU A 186 3.11 -16.73 -6.93
CA LEU A 186 1.86 -17.42 -6.74
C LEU A 186 1.37 -17.28 -5.30
N MET A 187 0.08 -16.98 -5.12
CA MET A 187 -0.57 -16.96 -3.81
C MET A 187 -1.78 -17.91 -3.84
N SER A 188 -1.89 -18.76 -2.81
CA SER A 188 -3.16 -19.44 -2.56
C SER A 188 -4.18 -18.41 -2.09
N GLN A 189 -5.37 -18.40 -2.68
CA GLN A 189 -6.47 -17.64 -2.14
C GLN A 189 -6.84 -18.22 -0.78
N ILE A 190 -6.68 -17.46 0.29
CA ILE A 190 -7.28 -17.80 1.58
C ILE A 190 -8.78 -17.72 1.36
N GLY A 191 -9.46 -18.88 1.43
CA GLY A 191 -10.88 -19.00 1.13
C GLY A 191 -11.69 -17.93 1.85
N ARG A 192 -12.70 -17.39 1.18
CA ARG A 192 -13.70 -16.53 1.82
C ARG A 192 -14.26 -17.34 3.00
N ALA A 193 -14.09 -16.85 4.21
CA ALA A 193 -14.90 -17.31 5.32
C ALA A 193 -16.36 -16.97 4.95
N HIS A 194 -17.19 -17.99 4.80
CA HIS A 194 -18.63 -17.86 4.66
C HIS A 194 -19.24 -17.49 6.01
#